data_bbdad3611ccfa2bad78bba7edaf85d35
#
_entry.id   bbdad3611ccfa2bad78bba7edaf85d35
#
_cell.length_a   1.000
_cell.length_b   1.000
_cell.length_c   1.000
_cell.angle_alpha   90.00
_cell.angle_beta   90.00
_cell.angle_gamma   90.00
#
_symmetry.space_group_name_H-M   'P 1'
#
loop_
_entity.id
_entity.type
_entity.pdbx_description
1 polymer ?
#
loop_
_entity_poly.entity_id
_entity_poly.type
_entity_poly.pdbx_seq_one_letter_code
_entity_poly.pdbx_strand_id
1 'polypeptide(L)'
;TEIYTLSLHDALPIFMALAQPAPHYFPDEKFTDQPERVLAAEMIREKILNLLRDEVPHGIAVSIERMKERDDKDLLDIDATIYCERESHKGILIGKNGTMLRKIATLARKDLERFFYIQVNLQCWVKVKEDWRNKEGLIHNFGLDNPE
;
A
#
# COMPACT_ATOMS: atom_id res chain seq x y z
N THR A 1 -18.45 -28.98 30.68
CA THR A 1 -17.54 -28.87 29.52
C THR A 1 -16.84 -27.51 29.60
N GLU A 2 -15.63 -27.51 30.16
CA GLU A 2 -14.83 -26.29 30.20
C GLU A 2 -14.26 -26.06 28.80
N ILE A 3 -14.64 -24.92 28.20
CA ILE A 3 -14.07 -24.46 26.94
C ILE A 3 -12.80 -23.69 27.29
N TYR A 4 -11.65 -24.31 27.10
CA TYR A 4 -10.35 -23.63 27.23
C TYR A 4 -10.15 -22.73 26.01
N THR A 5 -10.38 -21.44 26.18
CA THR A 5 -9.95 -20.42 25.21
C THR A 5 -8.45 -20.22 25.39
N LEU A 6 -7.64 -20.81 24.52
CA LEU A 6 -6.21 -20.50 24.44
C LEU A 6 -6.07 -19.03 24.05
N SER A 7 -5.50 -18.24 24.95
CA SER A 7 -5.11 -16.87 24.64
C SER A 7 -3.96 -16.87 23.62
N LEU A 8 -3.92 -15.86 22.76
CA LEU A 8 -2.78 -15.65 21.84
C LEU A 8 -1.43 -15.64 22.58
N HIS A 9 -1.44 -15.21 23.83
CA HIS A 9 -0.27 -15.16 24.72
C HIS A 9 0.22 -16.56 25.12
N ASP A 10 -0.69 -17.52 25.22
CA ASP A 10 -0.37 -18.91 25.57
C ASP A 10 0.04 -19.72 24.32
N ALA A 11 -0.44 -19.33 23.15
CA ALA A 11 -0.13 -20.00 21.88
C ALA A 11 1.29 -19.67 21.36
N LEU A 12 1.79 -18.47 21.61
CA LEU A 12 3.10 -18.00 21.11
C LEU A 12 4.28 -18.90 21.57
N PRO A 13 4.42 -19.28 22.84
CA PRO A 13 5.48 -20.17 23.30
C PRO A 13 5.39 -21.56 22.67
N ILE A 14 4.18 -22.07 22.42
CA ILE A 14 3.96 -23.37 21.80
C ILE A 14 4.42 -23.33 20.33
N PHE A 15 4.08 -22.28 19.59
CA PHE A 15 4.55 -22.09 18.22
C PHE A 15 6.06 -21.93 18.14
N MET A 16 6.67 -21.20 19.06
CA MET A 16 8.13 -21.06 19.12
C MET A 16 8.84 -22.36 19.46
N ALA A 17 8.26 -23.20 20.32
CA ALA A 17 8.82 -24.52 20.65
C ALA A 17 8.71 -25.52 19.47
N LEU A 18 7.72 -25.35 18.59
CA LEU A 18 7.53 -26.15 17.39
C LEU A 18 8.29 -25.60 16.17
N ALA A 19 8.79 -24.37 16.26
CA ALA A 19 9.57 -23.76 15.20
C ALA A 19 10.90 -24.50 15.04
N GLN A 20 11.07 -25.20 13.96
CA GLN A 20 12.35 -25.80 13.57
C GLN A 20 13.16 -24.78 12.77
N PRO A 21 14.49 -24.75 12.93
CA PRO A 21 15.32 -23.95 12.03
C PRO A 21 15.12 -24.43 10.60
N ALA A 22 14.39 -23.65 9.82
CA ALA A 22 14.23 -23.90 8.40
C ALA A 22 15.38 -23.25 7.65
N PRO A 23 15.88 -23.86 6.58
CA PRO A 23 16.82 -23.18 5.71
C PRO A 23 16.15 -21.94 5.14
N HIS A 24 16.89 -20.83 5.07
CA HIS A 24 16.43 -19.62 4.40
C HIS A 24 16.07 -19.95 2.96
N TYR A 25 14.76 -19.98 2.66
CA TYR A 25 14.26 -20.25 1.31
C TYR A 25 14.46 -19.08 0.34
N PHE A 26 14.80 -17.89 0.89
CA PHE A 26 15.10 -16.72 0.09
C PHE A 26 16.56 -16.32 0.31
N PRO A 27 17.35 -16.14 -0.76
CA PRO A 27 18.71 -15.63 -0.63
C PRO A 27 18.66 -14.22 -0.04
N ASP A 28 19.50 -13.97 0.97
CA ASP A 28 19.58 -12.70 1.72
C ASP A 28 19.87 -11.46 0.85
N GLU A 29 20.17 -11.66 -0.44
CA GLU A 29 20.58 -10.60 -1.38
C GLU A 29 19.46 -10.13 -2.33
N LYS A 30 18.21 -10.64 -2.20
CA LYS A 30 17.08 -10.21 -3.03
C LYS A 30 15.83 -9.91 -2.20
N PHE A 31 15.96 -9.04 -1.22
CA PHE A 31 14.83 -8.24 -0.84
C PHE A 31 14.56 -7.27 -1.99
N THR A 32 13.75 -7.72 -2.95
CA THR A 32 13.20 -6.79 -3.92
C THR A 32 12.26 -5.87 -3.14
N ASP A 33 12.39 -4.56 -3.32
CA ASP A 33 11.48 -3.51 -2.80
C ASP A 33 10.02 -3.73 -3.25
N GLN A 34 9.78 -4.76 -4.03
CA GLN A 34 8.50 -5.07 -4.66
C GLN A 34 7.36 -5.30 -3.65
N PRO A 35 7.52 -6.18 -2.63
CA PRO A 35 6.45 -6.40 -1.64
C PRO A 35 6.11 -5.16 -0.83
N GLU A 36 7.12 -4.35 -0.47
CA GLU A 36 6.95 -3.13 0.30
C GLU A 36 6.24 -2.04 -0.52
N ARG A 37 6.56 -1.93 -1.80
CA ARG A 37 5.89 -1.01 -2.74
C ARG A 37 4.43 -1.38 -2.94
N VAL A 38 4.14 -2.67 -3.14
CA VAL A 38 2.76 -3.15 -3.27
C VAL A 38 1.96 -2.84 -2.01
N LEU A 39 2.52 -3.10 -0.84
CA LEU A 39 1.87 -2.82 0.42
C LEU A 39 1.64 -1.31 0.64
N ALA A 40 2.63 -0.47 0.32
CA ALA A 40 2.48 0.98 0.38
C ALA A 40 1.38 1.47 -0.58
N ALA A 41 1.32 0.93 -1.80
CA ALA A 41 0.26 1.25 -2.75
C ALA A 41 -1.13 0.87 -2.23
N GLU A 42 -1.27 -0.32 -1.63
CA GLU A 42 -2.55 -0.79 -1.06
C GLU A 42 -2.98 0.05 0.16
N MET A 43 -2.05 0.48 1.00
CA MET A 43 -2.37 1.40 2.11
C MET A 43 -2.93 2.73 1.62
N ILE A 44 -2.35 3.29 0.54
CA ILE A 44 -2.87 4.52 -0.08
C ILE A 44 -4.24 4.26 -0.70
N ARG A 45 -4.41 3.16 -1.44
CA ARG A 45 -5.66 2.77 -2.08
C ARG A 45 -6.77 2.58 -1.06
N GLU A 46 -6.50 1.95 0.06
CA GLU A 46 -7.45 1.80 1.17
C GLU A 46 -7.99 3.14 1.67
N LYS A 47 -7.14 4.16 1.83
CA LYS A 47 -7.59 5.49 2.27
C LYS A 47 -8.50 6.15 1.24
N ILE A 48 -8.20 5.98 -0.04
CA ILE A 48 -9.06 6.47 -1.12
C ILE A 48 -10.44 5.81 -1.06
N LEU A 49 -10.48 4.48 -0.97
CA LEU A 49 -11.73 3.72 -0.91
C LEU A 49 -12.57 4.08 0.33
N ASN A 50 -11.93 4.26 1.48
CA ASN A 50 -12.63 4.62 2.72
C ASN A 50 -13.21 6.03 2.71
N LEU A 51 -12.55 6.99 2.04
CA LEU A 51 -12.99 8.37 1.96
C LEU A 51 -14.00 8.63 0.84
N LEU A 52 -13.96 7.84 -0.23
CA LEU A 52 -14.71 8.07 -1.47
C LEU A 52 -15.59 6.88 -1.87
N ARG A 53 -16.14 6.17 -0.88
CA ARG A 53 -16.93 4.92 -1.06
C ARG A 53 -17.96 4.98 -2.19
N ASP A 54 -18.69 6.09 -2.25
CA ASP A 54 -19.86 6.22 -3.11
C ASP A 54 -19.56 6.99 -4.41
N GLU A 55 -18.43 7.71 -4.46
CA GLU A 55 -18.14 8.69 -5.50
C GLU A 55 -17.14 8.20 -6.55
N VAL A 56 -16.24 7.28 -6.18
CA VAL A 56 -15.21 6.73 -7.08
C VAL A 56 -15.17 5.21 -6.98
N PRO A 57 -16.07 4.51 -7.66
CA PRO A 57 -16.11 3.04 -7.61
C PRO A 57 -14.99 2.42 -8.45
N HIS A 58 -14.26 1.50 -7.87
CA HIS A 58 -13.51 0.41 -8.51
C HIS A 58 -12.47 0.70 -9.61
N GLY A 59 -12.38 1.92 -10.13
CA GLY A 59 -11.46 2.28 -11.22
C GLY A 59 -10.19 2.98 -10.77
N ILE A 60 -9.66 2.66 -9.57
CA ILE A 60 -8.47 3.29 -9.03
C ILE A 60 -7.36 2.26 -8.90
N ALA A 61 -6.18 2.61 -9.40
CA ALA A 61 -4.93 1.93 -9.12
C ALA A 61 -3.92 2.92 -8.53
N VAL A 62 -3.02 2.41 -7.71
CA VAL A 62 -1.91 3.18 -7.13
C VAL A 62 -0.61 2.52 -7.52
N SER A 63 0.31 3.30 -8.05
CA SER A 63 1.67 2.87 -8.38
C SER A 63 2.67 3.65 -7.53
N ILE A 64 3.64 2.97 -6.96
CA ILE A 64 4.76 3.59 -6.27
C ILE A 64 5.90 3.75 -7.27
N GLU A 65 6.13 4.98 -7.72
CA GLU A 65 7.15 5.31 -8.71
C GLU A 65 8.55 5.32 -8.08
N ARG A 66 8.62 5.80 -6.83
CA ARG A 66 9.87 5.88 -6.08
C ARG A 66 9.61 5.54 -4.62
N MET A 67 10.50 4.76 -4.05
CA MET A 67 10.55 4.46 -2.63
C MET A 67 12.03 4.36 -2.24
N LYS A 68 12.52 5.33 -1.49
CA LYS A 68 13.94 5.40 -1.13
C LYS A 68 14.12 6.05 0.24
N GLU A 69 14.85 5.39 1.10
CA GLU A 69 15.33 5.95 2.35
C GLU A 69 16.48 6.95 2.08
N ARG A 70 16.51 8.04 2.84
CA ARG A 70 17.57 9.03 2.74
C ARG A 70 18.77 8.65 3.60
N ASP A 71 19.94 8.77 3.03
CA ASP A 71 21.19 8.43 3.72
C ASP A 71 21.54 9.41 4.87
N ASP A 72 20.99 10.64 4.85
CA ASP A 72 21.28 11.73 5.79
C ASP A 72 20.24 11.90 6.92
N LYS A 73 19.11 11.23 6.82
CA LYS A 73 17.98 11.36 7.76
C LYS A 73 17.17 10.08 7.79
N ASP A 74 16.59 9.78 8.93
CA ASP A 74 15.59 8.73 9.10
C ASP A 74 14.26 9.15 8.42
N LEU A 75 14.27 9.21 7.09
CA LEU A 75 13.15 9.66 6.27
C LEU A 75 13.05 8.81 5.01
N LEU A 76 11.87 8.25 4.79
CA LEU A 76 11.53 7.48 3.59
C LEU A 76 10.77 8.37 2.60
N ASP A 77 11.36 8.61 1.44
CA ASP A 77 10.68 9.28 0.33
C ASP A 77 9.83 8.29 -0.45
N ILE A 78 8.54 8.57 -0.57
CA ILE A 78 7.59 7.78 -1.37
C ILE A 78 6.89 8.69 -2.36
N ASP A 79 7.05 8.38 -3.64
CA ASP A 79 6.34 9.04 -4.74
C ASP A 79 5.28 8.07 -5.30
N ALA A 80 4.02 8.45 -5.18
CA ALA A 80 2.89 7.64 -5.59
C ALA A 80 2.07 8.31 -6.70
N THR A 81 1.67 7.55 -7.70
CA THR A 81 0.73 7.99 -8.71
C THR A 81 -0.59 7.22 -8.55
N ILE A 82 -1.66 7.98 -8.42
CA ILE A 82 -3.03 7.46 -8.34
C ILE A 82 -3.62 7.56 -9.75
N TYR A 83 -3.96 6.41 -10.34
CA TYR A 83 -4.60 6.33 -11.64
C TYR A 83 -6.11 6.20 -11.49
N CYS A 84 -6.85 6.96 -12.29
CA CYS A 84 -8.30 6.86 -12.41
C CYS A 84 -8.71 6.82 -13.88
N GLU A 85 -9.93 6.35 -14.17
CA GLU A 85 -10.38 6.15 -15.55
C GLU A 85 -10.92 7.42 -16.23
N ARG A 86 -11.41 8.40 -15.46
CA ARG A 86 -12.12 9.57 -15.97
C ARG A 86 -11.65 10.86 -15.33
N GLU A 87 -11.74 11.96 -16.06
CA GLU A 87 -11.46 13.30 -15.53
C GLU A 87 -12.38 13.70 -14.36
N SER A 88 -13.64 13.24 -14.38
CA SER A 88 -14.56 13.45 -13.25
C SER A 88 -14.04 12.80 -11.96
N HIS A 89 -13.48 11.60 -12.04
CA HIS A 89 -12.88 10.92 -10.91
C HIS A 89 -11.63 11.63 -10.39
N LYS A 90 -10.82 12.17 -11.31
CA LYS A 90 -9.65 12.99 -10.94
C LYS A 90 -10.06 14.23 -10.16
N GLY A 91 -11.12 14.92 -10.60
CA GLY A 91 -11.66 16.06 -9.87
C GLY A 91 -12.09 15.73 -8.45
N ILE A 92 -12.75 14.58 -8.25
CA ILE A 92 -13.17 14.08 -6.94
C ILE A 92 -11.96 13.71 -6.06
N LEU A 93 -10.98 13.02 -6.62
CA LEU A 93 -9.75 12.61 -5.91
C LEU A 93 -8.92 13.80 -5.44
N ILE A 94 -8.83 14.84 -6.24
CA ILE A 94 -8.11 16.08 -5.89
C ILE A 94 -8.94 16.89 -4.88
N GLY A 95 -10.24 17.03 -5.14
CA GLY A 95 -11.14 17.83 -4.35
C GLY A 95 -10.93 19.34 -4.54
N LYS A 96 -11.77 20.14 -3.93
CA LYS A 96 -11.65 21.60 -4.00
C LYS A 96 -10.31 22.06 -3.40
N ASN A 97 -9.52 22.78 -4.20
CA ASN A 97 -8.19 23.25 -3.80
C ASN A 97 -7.23 22.15 -3.29
N GLY A 98 -7.38 20.92 -3.78
CA GLY A 98 -6.55 19.79 -3.39
C GLY A 98 -6.80 19.23 -1.99
N THR A 99 -7.90 19.60 -1.35
CA THR A 99 -8.20 19.21 0.04
C THR A 99 -8.41 17.73 0.22
N MET A 100 -9.03 17.05 -0.74
CA MET A 100 -9.27 15.61 -0.65
C MET A 100 -7.95 14.84 -0.82
N LEU A 101 -7.14 15.17 -1.82
CA LEU A 101 -5.83 14.55 -2.04
C LEU A 101 -4.90 14.73 -0.84
N ARG A 102 -4.91 15.94 -0.24
CA ARG A 102 -4.14 16.21 0.98
C ARG A 102 -4.61 15.34 2.15
N LYS A 103 -5.92 15.16 2.31
CA LYS A 103 -6.49 14.31 3.36
C LYS A 103 -6.08 12.85 3.17
N ILE A 104 -6.19 12.33 1.94
CA ILE A 104 -5.75 10.99 1.57
C ILE A 104 -4.27 10.79 1.92
N ALA A 105 -3.41 11.69 1.42
CA ALA A 105 -1.97 11.62 1.66
C ALA A 105 -1.60 11.71 3.15
N THR A 106 -2.29 12.55 3.92
CA THR A 106 -2.04 12.69 5.36
C THR A 106 -2.38 11.42 6.13
N LEU A 107 -3.50 10.79 5.81
CA LEU A 107 -3.92 9.55 6.47
C LEU A 107 -3.02 8.36 6.06
N ALA A 108 -2.73 8.25 4.76
CA ALA A 108 -1.84 7.22 4.26
C ALA A 108 -0.43 7.33 4.86
N ARG A 109 0.13 8.55 4.91
CA ARG A 109 1.43 8.79 5.52
C ARG A 109 1.52 8.29 6.96
N LYS A 110 0.50 8.57 7.79
CA LYS A 110 0.47 8.12 9.19
C LYS A 110 0.51 6.59 9.32
N ASP A 111 -0.18 5.90 8.44
CA ASP A 111 -0.19 4.43 8.46
C ASP A 111 1.12 3.85 7.93
N LEU A 112 1.69 4.47 6.88
CA LEU A 112 3.01 4.11 6.36
C LEU A 112 4.11 4.32 7.42
N GLU A 113 4.08 5.45 8.15
CA GLU A 113 5.02 5.73 9.25
C GLU A 113 4.93 4.69 10.37
N ARG A 114 3.71 4.24 10.71
CA ARG A 114 3.52 3.16 11.69
C ARG A 114 4.03 1.82 11.20
N PHE A 115 3.84 1.54 9.93
CA PHE A 115 4.21 0.26 9.35
C PHE A 115 5.72 0.13 9.17
N PHE A 116 6.36 1.15 8.60
CA PHE A 116 7.79 1.13 8.33
C PHE A 116 8.67 1.58 9.52
N TYR A 117 8.07 2.08 10.60
CA TYR A 117 8.78 2.63 11.78
C TYR A 117 9.78 3.74 11.45
N ILE A 118 9.51 4.53 10.41
CA ILE A 118 10.33 5.63 9.93
C ILE A 118 9.43 6.80 9.53
N GLN A 119 9.95 8.02 9.56
CA GLN A 119 9.23 9.16 9.02
C GLN A 119 9.05 9.03 7.51
N VAL A 120 7.90 9.44 6.97
CA VAL A 120 7.57 9.31 5.56
C VAL A 120 7.30 10.68 4.94
N ASN A 121 7.99 10.97 3.85
CA ASN A 121 7.68 12.08 2.95
C ASN A 121 6.88 11.51 1.76
N LEU A 122 5.56 11.57 1.85
CA LEU A 122 4.67 11.05 0.82
C LEU A 122 4.24 12.15 -0.16
N GLN A 123 4.53 11.95 -1.44
CA GLN A 123 4.02 12.77 -2.54
C GLN A 123 3.05 11.95 -3.40
N CYS A 124 1.89 12.54 -3.70
CA CYS A 124 0.85 11.87 -4.48
C CYS A 124 0.46 12.72 -5.69
N TRP A 125 0.39 12.08 -6.86
CA TRP A 125 -0.14 12.65 -8.09
C TRP A 125 -1.37 11.89 -8.55
N VAL A 126 -2.26 12.56 -9.26
CA VAL A 126 -3.45 11.94 -9.86
C VAL A 126 -3.34 12.05 -11.37
N LYS A 127 -3.42 10.90 -12.06
CA LYS A 127 -3.39 10.80 -13.52
C LYS A 127 -4.63 10.08 -14.04
N VAL A 128 -5.17 10.56 -15.13
CA VAL A 128 -6.23 9.86 -15.86
C VAL A 128 -5.60 8.90 -16.86
N LYS A 129 -6.06 7.66 -16.83
CA LYS A 129 -5.66 6.63 -17.79
C LYS A 129 -6.90 5.82 -18.17
N GLU A 130 -7.46 6.17 -19.32
CA GLU A 130 -8.66 5.52 -19.83
C GLU A 130 -8.42 4.04 -20.08
N ASP A 131 -9.40 3.22 -19.72
CA ASP A 131 -9.44 1.79 -20.00
C ASP A 131 -8.21 0.98 -19.49
N TRP A 132 -7.59 1.42 -18.40
CA TRP A 132 -6.41 0.77 -17.87
C TRP A 132 -6.66 -0.68 -17.39
N ARG A 133 -7.90 -0.98 -16.99
CA ARG A 133 -8.28 -2.33 -16.50
C ARG A 133 -8.26 -3.40 -17.59
N ASN A 134 -8.41 -3.00 -18.85
CA ASN A 134 -8.40 -3.91 -19.99
C ASN A 134 -7.01 -4.06 -20.63
N LYS A 135 -5.99 -3.39 -20.08
CA LYS A 135 -4.61 -3.46 -20.56
C LYS A 135 -3.78 -4.36 -19.63
N GLU A 136 -3.59 -5.62 -20.00
CA GLU A 136 -2.85 -6.62 -19.22
C GLU A 136 -1.49 -6.12 -18.71
N GLY A 137 -0.72 -5.44 -19.55
CA GLY A 137 0.59 -4.89 -19.15
C GLY A 137 0.53 -3.83 -18.05
N LEU A 138 -0.63 -3.19 -17.81
CA LEU A 138 -0.82 -2.22 -16.75
C LEU A 138 -1.25 -2.87 -15.45
N ILE A 139 -2.05 -3.92 -15.54
CA ILE A 139 -2.47 -4.73 -14.39
C ILE A 139 -1.23 -5.33 -13.73
N HIS A 140 -0.32 -5.87 -14.52
CA HIS A 140 0.96 -6.39 -14.05
C HIS A 140 1.82 -5.32 -13.36
N ASN A 141 1.95 -4.13 -13.97
CA ASN A 141 2.73 -3.03 -13.40
C ASN A 141 2.15 -2.47 -12.08
N PHE A 142 0.86 -2.69 -11.82
CA PHE A 142 0.20 -2.28 -10.58
C PHE A 142 0.20 -3.38 -9.51
N GLY A 143 0.77 -4.54 -9.78
CA GLY A 143 0.79 -5.67 -8.87
C GLY A 143 -0.60 -6.24 -8.57
N LEU A 144 -1.54 -6.06 -9.51
CA LEU A 144 -2.93 -6.52 -9.38
C LEU A 144 -3.16 -7.86 -10.08
N ASP A 145 -2.11 -8.56 -10.45
CA ASP A 145 -2.21 -9.91 -11.00
C ASP A 145 -2.76 -10.85 -9.92
N ASN A 146 -3.81 -11.57 -10.24
CA ASN A 146 -4.20 -12.74 -9.46
C ASN A 146 -3.16 -13.83 -9.73
N PRO A 147 -2.44 -14.32 -8.71
CA PRO A 147 -1.74 -15.58 -8.88
C PRO A 147 -2.80 -16.69 -9.04
N GLU A 148 -2.83 -17.33 -10.19
CA GLU A 148 -3.51 -18.61 -10.32
C GLU A 148 -2.83 -19.68 -9.44
#